data_52b37f351e8ec3a9e2de3e4c1898a4c1
#
_entry.id   52b37f351e8ec3a9e2de3e4c1898a4c1
#
_cell.length_a   1.000
_cell.length_b   1.000
_cell.length_c   1.000
_cell.angle_alpha   90.00
_cell.angle_beta   90.00
_cell.angle_gamma   90.00
#
_symmetry.space_group_name_H-M   'P 1'
#
loop_
_entity.id
_entity.type
_entity.pdbx_description
1 polymer ?
#
loop_
_entity_poly.entity_id
_entity_poly.type
_entity_poly.pdbx_seq_one_letter_code
_entity_poly.pdbx_strand_id
1 'polypeptide(L)'
;DNLPKFEKKFNDYLQETITNKVGDFRMFFTNWSDSIKENIRHLNESLKAIDFKPQPKATYIQLVAPNKINDEVKEFRNLLEKAIPNIREIDASIDGRKNHFYNHIEPLITKMDKEEWRKKVMDVRSWFSYKAEEFYKETNQKAKTYEAMGHLSGGEKAQLTYTILGSAIAYQFGLTKEGLQSNSFRFIAIDEAFKAQDEDKARYLITLCKQLHLQLLVVTPSDNIHIVENDISFVHFVERKEERHSWLYDMPIEQFKEEKTNYLKQ
;
A
#
# COMPACT_ATOMS: atom_id res chain seq x y z
N ASP A 1 -17.94 27.33 50.97
CA ASP A 1 -16.57 26.95 50.56
C ASP A 1 -16.56 25.69 49.72
N ASN A 2 -16.83 25.88 48.44
CA ASN A 2 -16.84 24.74 47.49
C ASN A 2 -15.51 24.63 46.67
N LEU A 3 -14.58 25.55 46.84
CA LEU A 3 -13.35 25.64 46.08
C LEU A 3 -12.51 24.34 46.10
N PRO A 4 -12.22 23.71 47.25
CA PRO A 4 -11.45 22.47 47.32
C PRO A 4 -12.14 21.30 46.61
N LYS A 5 -13.47 21.28 46.58
CA LYS A 5 -14.26 20.25 45.91
C LYS A 5 -14.20 20.40 44.37
N PHE A 6 -14.22 21.64 43.88
CA PHE A 6 -14.06 21.92 42.47
C PHE A 6 -12.62 21.67 41.99
N GLU A 7 -11.64 22.03 42.79
CA GLU A 7 -10.24 21.73 42.52
C GLU A 7 -9.97 20.23 42.46
N LYS A 8 -10.52 19.46 43.39
CA LYS A 8 -10.41 18.00 43.35
C LYS A 8 -11.06 17.42 42.07
N LYS A 9 -12.31 17.82 41.76
CA LYS A 9 -12.98 17.36 40.54
C LYS A 9 -12.22 17.73 39.27
N PHE A 10 -11.67 18.93 39.22
CA PHE A 10 -10.87 19.36 38.08
C PHE A 10 -9.58 18.52 37.91
N ASN A 11 -8.91 18.22 39.00
CA ASN A 11 -7.73 17.37 39.00
C ASN A 11 -8.04 15.94 38.64
N ASP A 12 -9.11 15.37 39.15
CA ASP A 12 -9.56 14.01 38.79
C ASP A 12 -9.88 13.95 37.27
N TYR A 13 -10.59 14.96 36.77
CA TYR A 13 -10.90 15.08 35.33
C TYR A 13 -9.68 15.26 34.47
N LEU A 14 -8.74 16.11 34.88
CA LEU A 14 -7.45 16.28 34.17
C LEU A 14 -6.68 14.95 34.11
N GLN A 15 -6.56 14.25 35.23
CA GLN A 15 -5.84 12.99 35.29
C GLN A 15 -6.48 11.93 34.40
N GLU A 16 -7.79 11.75 34.47
CA GLU A 16 -8.50 10.79 33.65
C GLU A 16 -8.40 11.13 32.15
N THR A 17 -8.64 12.40 31.82
CA THR A 17 -8.56 12.86 30.41
C THR A 17 -7.14 12.74 29.84
N ILE A 18 -6.12 13.15 30.60
CA ILE A 18 -4.75 13.10 30.14
C ILE A 18 -4.26 11.66 30.03
N THR A 19 -4.43 10.87 31.07
CA THR A 19 -3.90 9.51 31.09
C THR A 19 -4.57 8.63 30.04
N ASN A 20 -5.90 8.72 29.93
CA ASN A 20 -6.65 7.86 29.03
C ASN A 20 -6.65 8.43 27.59
N LYS A 21 -7.04 9.69 27.39
CA LYS A 21 -7.21 10.25 26.04
C LYS A 21 -5.89 10.49 25.30
N VAL A 22 -4.88 11.01 25.97
CA VAL A 22 -3.55 11.20 25.36
C VAL A 22 -2.85 9.85 25.19
N GLY A 23 -3.04 8.92 26.12
CA GLY A 23 -2.56 7.56 26.01
C GLY A 23 -3.17 6.82 24.81
N ASP A 24 -4.49 6.86 24.67
CA ASP A 24 -5.22 6.28 23.54
C ASP A 24 -4.78 6.92 22.20
N PHE A 25 -4.61 8.23 22.18
CA PHE A 25 -4.15 8.97 21.02
C PHE A 25 -2.75 8.55 20.60
N ARG A 26 -1.82 8.39 21.53
CA ARG A 26 -0.48 7.85 21.25
C ARG A 26 -0.55 6.41 20.75
N MET A 27 -1.33 5.54 21.40
CA MET A 27 -1.49 4.15 21.01
C MET A 27 -2.04 4.03 19.57
N PHE A 28 -2.97 4.90 19.20
CA PHE A 28 -3.48 4.95 17.84
C PHE A 28 -2.36 5.09 16.80
N PHE A 29 -1.46 6.04 16.96
CA PHE A 29 -0.34 6.23 16.02
C PHE A 29 0.67 5.08 16.06
N THR A 30 0.94 4.53 17.23
CA THR A 30 1.83 3.37 17.38
C THR A 30 1.25 2.17 16.63
N ASN A 31 0.00 1.85 16.85
CA ASN A 31 -0.68 0.72 16.20
C ASN A 31 -0.72 0.89 14.67
N TRP A 32 -0.99 2.09 14.17
CA TRP A 32 -0.93 2.36 12.73
C TRP A 32 0.47 2.21 12.15
N SER A 33 1.49 2.73 12.84
CA SER A 33 2.89 2.57 12.44
C SER A 33 3.31 1.11 12.38
N ASP A 34 2.93 0.31 13.35
CA ASP A 34 3.26 -1.11 13.41
C ASP A 34 2.46 -1.92 12.38
N SER A 35 1.19 -1.56 12.14
CA SER A 35 0.38 -2.15 11.08
C SER A 35 0.98 -1.92 9.68
N ILE A 36 1.51 -0.72 9.42
CA ILE A 36 2.21 -0.45 8.14
C ILE A 36 3.44 -1.34 7.98
N LYS A 37 4.27 -1.48 9.02
CA LYS A 37 5.46 -2.35 8.97
C LYS A 37 5.09 -3.82 8.77
N GLU A 38 4.06 -4.27 9.46
CA GLU A 38 3.56 -5.64 9.35
C GLU A 38 2.99 -5.94 7.96
N ASN A 39 2.21 -5.03 7.39
CA ASN A 39 1.72 -5.15 6.02
C ASN A 39 2.89 -5.23 5.01
N ILE A 40 3.93 -4.42 5.19
CA ILE A 40 5.13 -4.48 4.35
C ILE A 40 5.83 -5.83 4.50
N ARG A 41 5.93 -6.38 5.71
CA ARG A 41 6.49 -7.71 5.95
C ARG A 41 5.74 -8.80 5.18
N HIS A 42 4.41 -8.80 5.27
CA HIS A 42 3.57 -9.75 4.55
C HIS A 42 3.66 -9.58 3.01
N LEU A 43 3.68 -8.34 2.53
CA LEU A 43 3.90 -8.07 1.10
C LEU A 43 5.24 -8.63 0.63
N ASN A 44 6.29 -8.48 1.42
CA ASN A 44 7.62 -9.00 1.09
C ASN A 44 7.66 -10.54 1.04
N GLU A 45 6.86 -11.24 1.82
CA GLU A 45 6.72 -12.70 1.71
C GLU A 45 6.16 -13.10 0.35
N SER A 46 5.15 -12.39 -0.14
CA SER A 46 4.58 -12.60 -1.47
C SER A 46 5.55 -12.19 -2.58
N LEU A 47 6.24 -11.06 -2.43
CA LEU A 47 7.20 -10.53 -3.40
C LEU A 47 8.40 -11.46 -3.64
N LYS A 48 8.87 -12.18 -2.62
CA LYS A 48 9.96 -13.16 -2.76
C LYS A 48 9.61 -14.32 -3.69
N ALA A 49 8.35 -14.66 -3.81
CA ALA A 49 7.89 -15.73 -4.70
C ALA A 49 7.86 -15.30 -6.17
N ILE A 50 7.71 -14.01 -6.43
CA ILE A 50 7.57 -13.43 -7.76
C ILE A 50 8.96 -13.23 -8.40
N ASP A 51 9.11 -13.65 -9.66
CA ASP A 51 10.30 -13.31 -10.46
C ASP A 51 10.12 -11.91 -11.04
N PHE A 52 10.87 -10.94 -10.51
CA PHE A 52 10.89 -9.59 -11.04
C PHE A 52 11.65 -9.54 -12.38
N LYS A 53 12.79 -10.20 -12.44
CA LYS A 53 13.49 -10.52 -13.70
C LYS A 53 13.59 -12.04 -13.83
N PRO A 54 13.44 -12.58 -15.07
CA PRO A 54 13.50 -14.03 -15.29
C PRO A 54 14.94 -14.54 -15.25
N GLN A 55 15.07 -15.89 -15.30
CA GLN A 55 16.35 -16.56 -15.50
C GLN A 55 17.08 -16.03 -16.75
N PRO A 56 18.45 -16.05 -16.81
CA PRO A 56 19.35 -16.77 -15.88
C PRO A 56 19.74 -16.00 -14.61
N LYS A 57 19.38 -14.75 -14.47
CA LYS A 57 19.68 -13.93 -13.28
C LYS A 57 18.38 -13.46 -12.61
N ALA A 58 17.59 -14.44 -12.16
CA ALA A 58 16.32 -14.14 -11.50
C ALA A 58 16.50 -13.23 -10.29
N THR A 59 15.64 -12.21 -10.20
CA THR A 59 15.61 -11.27 -9.10
C THR A 59 14.24 -11.21 -8.48
N TYR A 60 14.15 -10.69 -7.26
CA TYR A 60 12.91 -10.38 -6.57
C TYR A 60 12.96 -8.98 -5.97
N ILE A 61 11.80 -8.41 -5.68
CA ILE A 61 11.66 -7.09 -5.05
C ILE A 61 11.39 -7.27 -3.56
N GLN A 62 11.98 -6.40 -2.77
CA GLN A 62 11.67 -6.22 -1.35
C GLN A 62 11.32 -4.75 -1.09
N LEU A 63 10.18 -4.51 -0.45
CA LEU A 63 9.78 -3.19 0.00
C LEU A 63 10.44 -2.89 1.34
N VAL A 64 10.98 -1.71 1.49
CA VAL A 64 11.53 -1.21 2.75
C VAL A 64 10.93 0.15 3.08
N ALA A 65 10.62 0.36 4.35
CA ALA A 65 10.03 1.60 4.84
C ALA A 65 10.76 2.07 6.10
N PRO A 66 12.01 2.55 5.98
CA PRO A 66 12.70 3.15 7.09
C PRO A 66 11.97 4.41 7.55
N ASN A 67 12.11 4.74 8.82
CA ASN A 67 11.57 5.99 9.35
C ASN A 67 12.16 7.18 8.58
N LYS A 68 11.29 8.03 8.07
CA LYS A 68 11.70 9.27 7.41
C LYS A 68 12.22 10.25 8.46
N ILE A 69 13.37 10.86 8.19
CA ILE A 69 13.89 11.95 9.00
C ILE A 69 13.05 13.20 8.67
N ASN A 70 12.05 13.46 9.50
CA ASN A 70 11.19 14.63 9.41
C ASN A 70 11.12 15.27 10.80
N ASP A 71 11.62 16.48 10.92
CA ASP A 71 11.74 17.17 12.21
C ASP A 71 10.37 17.47 12.84
N GLU A 72 9.34 17.76 12.01
CA GLU A 72 7.99 17.98 12.52
C GLU A 72 7.36 16.69 13.08
N VAL A 73 7.58 15.55 12.44
CA VAL A 73 7.12 14.24 12.94
C VAL A 73 7.87 13.86 14.21
N LYS A 74 9.19 14.13 14.29
CA LYS A 74 9.96 13.92 15.51
C LYS A 74 9.45 14.81 16.65
N GLU A 75 9.22 16.08 16.36
CA GLU A 75 8.65 17.02 17.32
C GLU A 75 7.29 16.52 17.84
N PHE A 76 6.40 16.10 16.94
CA PHE A 76 5.10 15.57 17.31
C PHE A 76 5.21 14.33 18.22
N ARG A 77 6.07 13.39 17.86
CA ARG A 77 6.29 12.17 18.67
C ARG A 77 6.84 12.51 20.05
N ASN A 78 7.79 13.44 20.14
CA ASN A 78 8.34 13.92 21.41
C ASN A 78 7.28 14.64 22.26
N LEU A 79 6.42 15.45 21.65
CA LEU A 79 5.33 16.13 22.36
C LEU A 79 4.31 15.10 22.89
N LEU A 80 3.95 14.10 22.10
CA LEU A 80 3.07 13.00 22.54
C LEU A 80 3.67 12.20 23.69
N GLU A 81 4.96 11.92 23.63
CA GLU A 81 5.65 11.15 24.68
C GLU A 81 5.69 11.94 26.00
N LYS A 82 6.05 13.23 25.93
CA LYS A 82 6.10 14.10 27.09
C LYS A 82 4.71 14.43 27.67
N ALA A 83 3.67 14.43 26.85
CA ALA A 83 2.30 14.67 27.30
C ALA A 83 1.74 13.56 28.19
N ILE A 84 2.32 12.34 28.10
CA ILE A 84 1.93 11.22 28.98
C ILE A 84 2.75 11.31 30.26
N PRO A 85 2.08 11.46 31.40
CA PRO A 85 2.77 11.58 32.68
C PRO A 85 3.49 10.27 33.04
N ASN A 86 4.76 10.35 33.39
CA ASN A 86 5.41 9.28 34.10
C ASN A 86 4.93 9.34 35.56
N ILE A 87 4.09 8.39 35.96
CA ILE A 87 3.46 8.33 37.29
C ILE A 87 4.50 8.36 38.42
N ARG A 88 5.75 7.99 38.15
CA ARG A 88 6.84 8.00 39.13
C ARG A 88 7.54 9.35 39.28
N GLU A 89 7.39 10.24 38.32
CA GLU A 89 8.12 11.52 38.23
C GLU A 89 7.26 12.73 38.49
N ILE A 90 5.93 12.58 38.40
CA ILE A 90 5.02 13.70 38.61
C ILE A 90 4.66 13.78 40.08
N ASP A 91 4.92 14.95 40.66
CA ASP A 91 4.36 15.32 41.92
C ASP A 91 2.82 15.24 41.83
N ALA A 92 2.24 14.33 42.65
CA ALA A 92 0.79 14.09 42.68
C ALA A 92 0.00 15.30 43.25
N SER A 93 0.69 16.37 43.64
CA SER A 93 0.11 17.63 44.06
C SER A 93 -0.65 18.32 42.91
N ILE A 94 -1.57 19.20 43.27
CA ILE A 94 -2.33 20.02 42.31
C ILE A 94 -1.37 20.86 41.45
N ASP A 95 -0.36 21.42 42.06
CA ASP A 95 0.63 22.27 41.38
C ASP A 95 1.53 21.45 40.43
N GLY A 96 1.94 20.23 40.82
CA GLY A 96 2.66 19.34 39.94
C GLY A 96 1.89 18.99 38.69
N ARG A 97 0.58 18.73 38.79
CA ARG A 97 -0.29 18.42 37.63
C ARG A 97 -0.53 19.63 36.74
N LYS A 98 -0.72 20.82 37.33
CA LYS A 98 -0.82 22.07 36.57
C LYS A 98 0.47 22.34 35.79
N ASN A 99 1.62 22.19 36.43
CA ASN A 99 2.92 22.35 35.78
C ASN A 99 3.11 21.35 34.63
N HIS A 100 2.70 20.10 34.82
CA HIS A 100 2.75 19.11 33.73
C HIS A 100 1.88 19.51 32.55
N PHE A 101 0.65 19.98 32.81
CA PHE A 101 -0.24 20.47 31.76
C PHE A 101 0.38 21.60 30.96
N TYR A 102 0.81 22.67 31.61
CA TYR A 102 1.38 23.83 30.93
C TYR A 102 2.70 23.53 30.21
N ASN A 103 3.53 22.67 30.76
CA ASN A 103 4.84 22.38 30.18
C ASN A 103 4.80 21.33 29.06
N HIS A 104 3.84 20.41 29.05
CA HIS A 104 3.86 19.25 28.17
C HIS A 104 2.59 19.05 27.33
N ILE A 105 1.41 19.46 27.83
CA ILE A 105 0.15 19.24 27.12
C ILE A 105 -0.25 20.46 26.31
N GLU A 106 -0.21 21.65 26.91
CA GLU A 106 -0.53 22.89 26.21
C GLU A 106 0.32 23.12 24.94
N PRO A 107 1.64 22.85 24.93
CA PRO A 107 2.45 22.93 23.70
C PRO A 107 1.97 21.99 22.60
N LEU A 108 1.54 20.75 22.94
CA LEU A 108 0.97 19.82 21.99
C LEU A 108 -0.35 20.37 21.42
N ILE A 109 -1.26 20.84 22.26
CA ILE A 109 -2.54 21.44 21.84
C ILE A 109 -2.28 22.63 20.91
N THR A 110 -1.43 23.55 21.31
CA THR A 110 -1.09 24.74 20.52
C THR A 110 -0.52 24.40 19.13
N LYS A 111 0.27 23.33 19.05
CA LYS A 111 0.77 22.83 17.76
C LYS A 111 -0.33 22.16 16.95
N MET A 112 -1.19 21.39 17.58
CA MET A 112 -2.31 20.70 16.92
C MET A 112 -3.37 21.67 16.36
N ASP A 113 -3.48 22.88 16.89
CA ASP A 113 -4.35 23.93 16.34
C ASP A 113 -3.89 24.43 14.97
N LYS A 114 -2.62 24.22 14.62
CA LYS A 114 -2.08 24.56 13.28
C LYS A 114 -2.48 23.46 12.29
N GLU A 115 -3.48 23.74 11.48
CA GLU A 115 -4.11 22.73 10.58
C GLU A 115 -3.10 22.05 9.64
N GLU A 116 -2.21 22.82 9.01
CA GLU A 116 -1.23 22.25 8.07
C GLU A 116 -0.22 21.34 8.76
N TRP A 117 0.28 21.75 9.92
CA TRP A 117 1.18 20.93 10.72
C TRP A 117 0.47 19.66 11.19
N ARG A 118 -0.76 19.80 11.72
CA ARG A 118 -1.59 18.67 12.16
C ARG A 118 -1.81 17.65 11.04
N LYS A 119 -2.26 18.08 9.87
CA LYS A 119 -2.46 17.17 8.72
C LYS A 119 -1.19 16.42 8.36
N LYS A 120 -0.05 17.08 8.39
CA LYS A 120 1.24 16.50 8.04
C LYS A 120 1.72 15.47 9.05
N VAL A 121 1.64 15.76 10.34
CA VAL A 121 2.17 14.86 11.38
C VAL A 121 1.22 13.72 11.73
N MET A 122 -0.08 13.88 11.52
CA MET A 122 -1.08 12.84 11.77
C MET A 122 -1.17 11.79 10.64
N ASP A 123 -0.65 12.07 9.46
CA ASP A 123 -0.56 11.07 8.40
C ASP A 123 0.64 10.14 8.64
N VAL A 124 0.39 9.00 9.29
CA VAL A 124 1.41 8.01 9.65
C VAL A 124 2.16 7.47 8.42
N ARG A 125 1.54 7.50 7.23
CA ARG A 125 2.19 7.10 5.98
C ARG A 125 3.38 8.00 5.66
N SER A 126 3.29 9.28 6.03
CA SER A 126 4.37 10.26 5.84
C SER A 126 5.57 10.05 6.77
N TRP A 127 5.45 9.19 7.79
CA TRP A 127 6.52 8.89 8.75
C TRP A 127 7.59 7.97 8.16
N PHE A 128 7.32 7.37 7.02
CA PHE A 128 8.20 6.41 6.37
C PHE A 128 8.71 6.93 5.03
N SER A 129 9.89 6.47 4.67
CA SER A 129 10.47 6.62 3.34
C SER A 129 10.36 5.27 2.63
N TYR A 130 9.40 5.17 1.71
CA TYR A 130 9.16 3.93 0.98
C TYR A 130 10.16 3.78 -0.16
N LYS A 131 10.81 2.61 -0.21
CA LYS A 131 11.76 2.21 -1.25
C LYS A 131 11.47 0.79 -1.68
N ALA A 132 11.85 0.45 -2.90
CA ALA A 132 11.91 -0.91 -3.36
C ALA A 132 13.37 -1.29 -3.60
N GLU A 133 13.79 -2.46 -3.15
CA GLU A 133 15.13 -3.00 -3.33
C GLU A 133 15.04 -4.30 -4.12
N GLU A 134 15.87 -4.42 -5.15
CA GLU A 134 15.99 -5.61 -5.99
C GLU A 134 17.12 -6.49 -5.49
N PHE A 135 16.89 -7.79 -5.37
CA PHE A 135 17.86 -8.78 -4.92
C PHE A 135 17.94 -9.95 -5.91
N TYR A 136 19.14 -10.49 -6.10
CA TYR A 136 19.33 -11.74 -6.84
C TYR A 136 18.81 -12.92 -6.00
N LYS A 137 17.99 -13.81 -6.61
CA LYS A 137 17.41 -14.97 -5.90
C LYS A 137 18.46 -15.97 -5.41
N GLU A 138 19.51 -16.18 -6.19
CA GLU A 138 20.55 -17.16 -5.85
C GLU A 138 21.45 -16.71 -4.71
N THR A 139 21.87 -15.43 -4.71
CA THR A 139 22.90 -14.94 -3.79
C THR A 139 22.35 -14.07 -2.66
N ASN A 140 21.10 -13.63 -2.76
CA ASN A 140 20.50 -12.60 -1.91
C ASN A 140 21.30 -11.28 -1.87
N GLN A 141 22.15 -11.05 -2.87
CA GLN A 141 22.86 -9.79 -2.99
C GLN A 141 21.94 -8.73 -3.60
N LYS A 142 22.05 -7.52 -3.07
CA LYS A 142 21.31 -6.37 -3.58
C LYS A 142 21.82 -6.00 -4.99
N ALA A 143 20.91 -5.95 -5.94
CA ALA A 143 21.18 -5.56 -7.32
C ALA A 143 20.96 -4.06 -7.53
N LYS A 144 19.83 -3.52 -7.04
CA LYS A 144 19.42 -2.12 -7.28
C LYS A 144 18.49 -1.63 -6.17
N THR A 145 18.48 -0.32 -5.94
CA THR A 145 17.50 0.37 -5.08
C THR A 145 16.67 1.34 -5.91
N TYR A 146 15.38 1.33 -5.71
CA TYR A 146 14.40 2.21 -6.35
C TYR A 146 13.85 3.17 -5.29
N GLU A 147 14.41 4.39 -5.22
CA GLU A 147 14.03 5.41 -4.21
C GLU A 147 12.94 6.36 -4.73
N ALA A 148 12.94 6.63 -6.03
CA ALA A 148 11.96 7.50 -6.67
C ALA A 148 11.60 6.99 -8.05
N MET A 149 10.30 6.98 -8.35
CA MET A 149 9.78 6.58 -9.66
C MET A 149 10.23 7.51 -10.80
N GLY A 150 10.66 8.75 -10.47
CA GLY A 150 11.03 9.77 -11.47
C GLY A 150 12.19 9.40 -12.39
N HIS A 151 13.13 8.60 -11.91
CA HIS A 151 14.35 8.21 -12.63
C HIS A 151 14.23 6.89 -13.40
N LEU A 152 13.07 6.22 -13.33
CA LEU A 152 12.83 4.96 -14.02
C LEU A 152 12.28 5.21 -15.44
N SER A 153 12.65 4.35 -16.38
CA SER A 153 11.98 4.28 -17.67
C SER A 153 10.49 3.96 -17.49
N GLY A 154 9.66 4.30 -18.48
CA GLY A 154 8.22 3.97 -18.43
C GLY A 154 7.96 2.49 -18.17
N GLY A 155 8.73 1.62 -18.83
CA GLY A 155 8.63 0.17 -18.67
C GLY A 155 9.05 -0.31 -17.27
N GLU A 156 10.16 0.17 -16.71
CA GLU A 156 10.58 -0.18 -15.35
C GLU A 156 9.56 0.26 -14.31
N LYS A 157 8.95 1.45 -14.48
CA LYS A 157 7.86 1.92 -13.61
C LYS A 157 6.68 0.97 -13.64
N ALA A 158 6.22 0.60 -14.84
CA ALA A 158 5.09 -0.31 -15.01
C ALA A 158 5.37 -1.67 -14.36
N GLN A 159 6.53 -2.25 -14.64
CA GLN A 159 6.94 -3.54 -14.07
C GLN A 159 6.97 -3.51 -12.55
N LEU A 160 7.60 -2.50 -11.94
CA LEU A 160 7.67 -2.34 -10.49
C LEU A 160 6.28 -2.13 -9.89
N THR A 161 5.45 -1.28 -10.51
CA THR A 161 4.07 -1.03 -10.07
C THR A 161 3.24 -2.31 -10.09
N TYR A 162 3.28 -3.07 -11.18
CA TYR A 162 2.53 -4.34 -11.28
C TYR A 162 3.03 -5.39 -10.29
N THR A 163 4.33 -5.45 -10.03
CA THR A 163 4.90 -6.37 -9.04
C THR A 163 4.37 -6.06 -7.65
N ILE A 164 4.39 -4.79 -7.26
CA ILE A 164 3.89 -4.35 -5.94
C ILE A 164 2.38 -4.57 -5.85
N LEU A 165 1.63 -4.17 -6.88
CA LEU A 165 0.17 -4.36 -6.93
C LEU A 165 -0.20 -5.84 -6.87
N GLY A 166 0.47 -6.67 -7.67
CA GLY A 166 0.23 -8.13 -7.67
C GLY A 166 0.51 -8.75 -6.30
N SER A 167 1.57 -8.32 -5.62
CA SER A 167 1.85 -8.81 -4.25
C SER A 167 0.81 -8.35 -3.23
N ALA A 168 0.30 -7.12 -3.37
CA ALA A 168 -0.77 -6.59 -2.50
C ALA A 168 -2.07 -7.38 -2.71
N ILE A 169 -2.39 -7.70 -3.95
CA ILE A 169 -3.54 -8.53 -4.32
C ILE A 169 -3.37 -9.96 -3.78
N ALA A 170 -2.18 -10.55 -3.95
CA ALA A 170 -1.87 -11.86 -3.42
C ALA A 170 -2.05 -11.91 -1.89
N TYR A 171 -1.57 -10.89 -1.19
CA TYR A 171 -1.78 -10.73 0.25
C TYR A 171 -3.26 -10.62 0.60
N GLN A 172 -4.01 -9.76 -0.09
CA GLN A 172 -5.44 -9.54 0.16
C GLN A 172 -6.28 -10.81 -0.04
N PHE A 173 -5.91 -11.65 -1.00
CA PHE A 173 -6.55 -12.94 -1.23
C PHE A 173 -6.01 -14.08 -0.35
N GLY A 174 -5.08 -13.80 0.56
CA GLY A 174 -4.46 -14.80 1.42
C GLY A 174 -3.64 -15.84 0.64
N LEU A 175 -3.05 -15.47 -0.48
CA LEU A 175 -2.21 -16.33 -1.32
C LEU A 175 -0.82 -16.47 -0.71
N THR A 176 -0.72 -17.12 0.45
CA THR A 176 0.56 -17.47 1.07
C THR A 176 1.11 -18.78 0.49
N LYS A 177 2.42 -19.01 0.67
CA LYS A 177 3.09 -20.25 0.21
C LYS A 177 2.46 -21.55 0.72
N GLU A 178 1.75 -21.49 1.83
CA GLU A 178 1.23 -22.66 2.55
C GLU A 178 -0.19 -23.06 2.15
N GLY A 179 -0.88 -22.28 1.34
CA GLY A 179 -2.26 -22.59 1.04
C GLY A 179 -2.79 -21.92 -0.20
N LEU A 180 -2.69 -22.60 -1.32
CA LEU A 180 -3.68 -22.51 -2.37
C LEU A 180 -5.01 -23.01 -1.78
N GLN A 181 -5.64 -22.20 -0.92
CA GLN A 181 -6.98 -22.53 -0.46
C GLN A 181 -7.90 -22.55 -1.67
N SER A 182 -8.40 -23.73 -2.00
CA SER A 182 -9.23 -24.03 -3.17
C SER A 182 -10.52 -23.19 -3.27
N ASN A 183 -10.86 -22.46 -2.21
CA ASN A 183 -12.12 -21.74 -2.07
C ASN A 183 -11.98 -20.21 -2.17
N SER A 184 -10.85 -19.67 -2.62
CA SER A 184 -10.70 -18.23 -2.78
C SER A 184 -11.12 -17.77 -4.18
N PHE A 185 -12.01 -16.78 -4.27
CA PHE A 185 -12.33 -16.10 -5.51
C PHE A 185 -11.19 -15.14 -5.87
N ARG A 186 -10.49 -15.42 -6.98
CA ARG A 186 -9.25 -14.73 -7.36
C ARG A 186 -9.42 -13.95 -8.66
N PHE A 187 -10.51 -13.24 -8.78
CA PHE A 187 -10.85 -12.49 -9.99
C PHE A 187 -10.32 -11.07 -9.93
N ILE A 188 -9.67 -10.63 -11.02
CA ILE A 188 -9.20 -9.27 -11.22
C ILE A 188 -9.67 -8.79 -12.59
N ALA A 189 -10.25 -7.60 -12.62
CA ALA A 189 -10.53 -6.87 -13.86
C ALA A 189 -9.55 -5.70 -13.99
N ILE A 190 -8.86 -5.62 -15.13
CA ILE A 190 -7.92 -4.54 -15.43
C ILE A 190 -8.44 -3.81 -16.66
N ASP A 191 -8.83 -2.56 -16.47
CA ASP A 191 -9.27 -1.67 -17.53
C ASP A 191 -8.10 -0.91 -18.14
N GLU A 192 -8.20 -0.59 -19.43
CA GLU A 192 -7.17 0.07 -20.23
C GLU A 192 -5.79 -0.61 -20.17
N ALA A 193 -5.76 -1.91 -19.94
CA ALA A 193 -4.54 -2.68 -19.95
C ALA A 193 -3.84 -2.52 -21.31
N PHE A 194 -2.53 -2.35 -21.27
CA PHE A 194 -1.68 -2.25 -22.46
C PHE A 194 -1.79 -0.96 -23.28
N LYS A 195 -2.57 0.03 -22.81
CA LYS A 195 -2.60 1.34 -23.44
C LYS A 195 -1.27 2.05 -23.23
N ALA A 196 -0.54 2.32 -24.31
CA ALA A 196 0.76 2.99 -24.31
C ALA A 196 1.91 2.23 -23.60
N GLN A 197 1.88 0.90 -23.53
CA GLN A 197 2.94 0.10 -22.94
C GLN A 197 3.72 -0.71 -23.98
N ASP A 198 5.00 -0.91 -23.66
CA ASP A 198 5.85 -1.88 -24.30
C ASP A 198 5.23 -3.30 -24.16
N GLU A 199 5.18 -4.07 -25.24
CA GLU A 199 4.61 -5.41 -25.29
C GLU A 199 5.20 -6.34 -24.22
N ASP A 200 6.51 -6.23 -23.94
CA ASP A 200 7.17 -7.00 -22.91
C ASP A 200 6.59 -6.76 -21.52
N LYS A 201 6.14 -5.55 -21.23
CA LYS A 201 5.55 -5.20 -19.93
C LYS A 201 4.12 -5.71 -19.81
N ALA A 202 3.38 -5.70 -20.90
CA ALA A 202 2.08 -6.32 -20.95
C ALA A 202 2.15 -7.83 -20.71
N ARG A 203 3.09 -8.51 -21.35
CA ARG A 203 3.37 -9.93 -21.12
C ARG A 203 3.80 -10.22 -19.68
N TYR A 204 4.56 -9.32 -19.07
CA TYR A 204 4.94 -9.43 -17.66
C TYR A 204 3.71 -9.45 -16.75
N LEU A 205 2.73 -8.56 -16.97
CA LEU A 205 1.49 -8.54 -16.20
C LEU A 205 0.73 -9.87 -16.28
N ILE A 206 0.59 -10.43 -17.50
CA ILE A 206 -0.05 -11.73 -17.70
C ILE A 206 0.71 -12.84 -16.96
N THR A 207 2.04 -12.86 -17.08
CA THR A 207 2.88 -13.83 -16.38
C THR A 207 2.74 -13.72 -14.87
N LEU A 208 2.70 -12.51 -14.35
CA LEU A 208 2.47 -12.25 -12.93
C LEU A 208 1.11 -12.79 -12.46
N CYS A 209 0.04 -12.54 -13.22
CA CYS A 209 -1.29 -13.06 -12.91
C CYS A 209 -1.32 -14.61 -12.90
N LYS A 210 -0.62 -15.24 -13.84
CA LYS A 210 -0.46 -16.71 -13.87
C LYS A 210 0.31 -17.22 -12.65
N GLN A 211 1.42 -16.59 -12.28
CA GLN A 211 2.20 -16.95 -11.09
C GLN A 211 1.39 -16.84 -9.79
N LEU A 212 0.48 -15.88 -9.73
CA LEU A 212 -0.41 -15.65 -8.60
C LEU A 212 -1.72 -16.45 -8.69
N HIS A 213 -1.90 -17.24 -9.75
CA HIS A 213 -3.12 -18.02 -10.01
C HIS A 213 -4.39 -17.17 -10.01
N LEU A 214 -4.33 -15.96 -10.60
CA LEU A 214 -5.44 -15.03 -10.68
C LEU A 214 -6.28 -15.30 -11.93
N GLN A 215 -7.61 -15.19 -11.80
CA GLN A 215 -8.52 -15.09 -12.93
C GLN A 215 -8.53 -13.66 -13.42
N LEU A 216 -8.10 -13.45 -14.66
CA LEU A 216 -7.89 -12.12 -15.22
C LEU A 216 -8.94 -11.80 -16.28
N LEU A 217 -9.65 -10.69 -16.10
CA LEU A 217 -10.39 -10.01 -17.14
C LEU A 217 -9.61 -8.77 -17.58
N VAL A 218 -9.21 -8.74 -18.85
CA VAL A 218 -8.50 -7.61 -19.42
C VAL A 218 -9.42 -6.84 -20.36
N VAL A 219 -9.54 -5.54 -20.14
CA VAL A 219 -10.20 -4.62 -21.07
C VAL A 219 -9.12 -3.84 -21.82
N THR A 220 -9.10 -3.99 -23.14
CA THR A 220 -8.06 -3.40 -23.99
C THR A 220 -8.63 -3.01 -25.36
N PRO A 221 -8.09 -2.00 -26.05
CA PRO A 221 -8.40 -1.74 -27.43
C PRO A 221 -8.15 -2.97 -28.32
N SER A 222 -8.93 -3.16 -29.36
CA SER A 222 -8.85 -4.30 -30.28
C SER A 222 -7.47 -4.48 -30.90
N ASP A 223 -6.75 -3.38 -31.11
CA ASP A 223 -5.39 -3.40 -31.72
C ASP A 223 -4.37 -4.13 -30.83
N ASN A 224 -4.61 -4.21 -29.53
CA ASN A 224 -3.69 -4.82 -28.57
C ASN A 224 -4.01 -6.30 -28.25
N ILE A 225 -5.02 -6.89 -28.89
CA ILE A 225 -5.40 -8.29 -28.63
C ILE A 225 -4.27 -9.27 -28.91
N HIS A 226 -3.40 -8.96 -29.89
CA HIS A 226 -2.25 -9.78 -30.26
C HIS A 226 -1.26 -10.01 -29.10
N ILE A 227 -1.25 -9.12 -28.11
CA ILE A 227 -0.38 -9.23 -26.93
C ILE A 227 -0.83 -10.40 -26.04
N VAL A 228 -2.13 -10.65 -25.96
CA VAL A 228 -2.72 -11.59 -25.01
C VAL A 228 -3.40 -12.79 -25.63
N GLU A 229 -3.59 -12.84 -26.96
CA GLU A 229 -4.36 -13.90 -27.65
C GLU A 229 -3.84 -15.34 -27.42
N ASN A 230 -2.60 -15.48 -26.96
CA ASN A 230 -2.02 -16.78 -26.61
C ASN A 230 -2.19 -17.16 -25.12
N ASP A 231 -2.71 -16.23 -24.32
CA ASP A 231 -2.76 -16.36 -22.86
C ASP A 231 -4.18 -16.31 -22.31
N ILE A 232 -5.17 -16.05 -23.17
CA ILE A 232 -6.58 -15.96 -22.83
C ILE A 232 -7.36 -17.14 -23.41
N SER A 233 -8.49 -17.44 -22.80
CA SER A 233 -9.37 -18.54 -23.25
C SER A 233 -10.60 -18.03 -23.99
N PHE A 234 -10.96 -16.76 -23.82
CA PHE A 234 -12.21 -16.20 -24.33
C PHE A 234 -12.04 -14.73 -24.71
N VAL A 235 -12.78 -14.30 -25.74
CA VAL A 235 -12.84 -12.91 -26.19
C VAL A 235 -14.29 -12.42 -26.10
N HIS A 236 -14.45 -11.25 -25.49
CA HIS A 236 -15.68 -10.49 -25.43
C HIS A 236 -15.49 -9.22 -26.27
N PHE A 237 -16.00 -9.22 -27.48
CA PHE A 237 -15.86 -8.07 -28.36
C PHE A 237 -17.08 -7.15 -28.20
N VAL A 238 -16.83 -5.89 -27.84
CA VAL A 238 -17.86 -4.88 -27.63
C VAL A 238 -17.84 -3.91 -28.81
N GLU A 239 -18.94 -3.88 -29.56
CA GLU A 239 -19.14 -2.92 -30.64
C GLU A 239 -20.20 -1.88 -30.26
N ARG A 240 -19.90 -0.60 -30.44
CA ARG A 240 -20.86 0.49 -30.25
C ARG A 240 -21.40 0.99 -31.59
N LYS A 241 -22.71 0.89 -31.76
CA LYS A 241 -23.42 1.38 -32.97
C LYS A 241 -24.30 2.59 -32.63
N GLU A 242 -24.23 3.63 -33.43
CA GLU A 242 -25.10 4.80 -33.40
C GLU A 242 -25.17 5.52 -32.03
N GLU A 243 -24.07 5.49 -31.27
CA GLU A 243 -23.94 6.11 -29.93
C GLU A 243 -24.97 5.67 -28.86
N ARG A 244 -25.94 4.82 -29.22
CA ARG A 244 -27.06 4.41 -28.38
C ARG A 244 -27.12 2.93 -28.06
N HIS A 245 -26.48 2.09 -28.87
CA HIS A 245 -26.55 0.64 -28.77
C HIS A 245 -25.14 0.05 -28.67
N SER A 246 -24.96 -0.90 -27.76
CA SER A 246 -23.75 -1.71 -27.67
C SER A 246 -24.11 -3.16 -27.94
N TRP A 247 -23.28 -3.81 -28.72
CA TRP A 247 -23.38 -5.23 -29.02
C TRP A 247 -22.22 -5.95 -28.39
N LEU A 248 -22.47 -7.13 -27.83
CA LEU A 248 -21.49 -7.98 -27.24
C LEU A 248 -21.40 -9.28 -28.05
N TYR A 249 -20.24 -9.60 -28.53
CA TYR A 249 -19.94 -10.84 -29.23
C TYR A 249 -18.98 -11.65 -28.36
N ASP A 250 -19.42 -12.84 -28.00
CA ASP A 250 -18.67 -13.77 -27.16
C ASP A 250 -18.15 -14.91 -28.01
N MET A 251 -16.84 -15.18 -27.95
CA MET A 251 -16.27 -16.30 -28.67
C MET A 251 -15.06 -16.89 -27.94
N PRO A 252 -14.86 -18.23 -28.02
CA PRO A 252 -13.60 -18.86 -27.64
C PRO A 252 -12.43 -18.30 -28.44
N ILE A 253 -11.24 -18.27 -27.86
CA ILE A 253 -10.06 -17.75 -28.51
C ILE A 253 -9.67 -18.52 -29.78
N GLU A 254 -9.96 -19.82 -29.82
CA GLU A 254 -9.72 -20.66 -30.98
C GLU A 254 -10.55 -20.19 -32.19
N GLN A 255 -11.84 -19.93 -31.98
CA GLN A 255 -12.72 -19.39 -33.02
C GLN A 255 -12.22 -18.01 -33.51
N PHE A 256 -11.84 -17.14 -32.60
CA PHE A 256 -11.27 -15.82 -32.96
C PHE A 256 -10.04 -15.98 -33.85
N LYS A 257 -9.11 -16.89 -33.52
CA LYS A 257 -7.90 -17.15 -34.29
C LYS A 257 -8.20 -17.71 -35.69
N GLU A 258 -9.19 -18.59 -35.81
CA GLU A 258 -9.66 -19.11 -37.08
C GLU A 258 -10.25 -18.01 -37.99
N GLU A 259 -11.14 -17.19 -37.46
CA GLU A 259 -11.76 -16.08 -38.18
C GLU A 259 -10.70 -15.05 -38.62
N LYS A 260 -9.77 -14.69 -37.74
CA LYS A 260 -8.63 -13.82 -38.07
C LYS A 260 -7.79 -14.38 -39.21
N THR A 261 -7.49 -15.68 -39.17
CA THR A 261 -6.70 -16.35 -40.21
C THR A 261 -7.41 -16.37 -41.56
N ASN A 262 -8.73 -16.59 -41.55
CA ASN A 262 -9.55 -16.60 -42.78
C ASN A 262 -9.67 -15.20 -43.39
N TYR A 263 -9.79 -14.17 -42.57
CA TYR A 263 -9.81 -12.77 -43.02
C TYR A 263 -8.48 -12.34 -43.69
N LEU A 264 -7.33 -12.78 -43.14
CA LEU A 264 -6.01 -12.45 -43.67
C LEU A 264 -5.66 -13.20 -44.98
N LYS A 265 -6.44 -14.22 -45.36
CA LYS A 265 -6.27 -14.96 -46.62
C LYS A 265 -7.10 -14.43 -47.76
N GLN A 266 -8.02 -13.52 -47.50
CA GLN A 266 -8.86 -12.78 -48.50
C GLN A 266 -8.12 -11.53 -48.97
#